data_19adc145f36a5ae5bb69cc640472c19b
#
_entry.id   19adc145f36a5ae5bb69cc640472c19b
#
_cell.length_a   1.000
_cell.length_b   1.000
_cell.length_c   1.000
_cell.angle_alpha   90.00
_cell.angle_beta   90.00
_cell.angle_gamma   90.00
#
_symmetry.space_group_name_H-M   'P 1'
#
loop_
_entity.id
_entity.type
_entity.pdbx_description
1 polymer ?
#
loop_
_entity_poly.entity_id
_entity_poly.type
_entity_poly.pdbx_seq_one_letter_code
_entity_poly.pdbx_strand_id
1 'polypeptide(L)'
;PITYTMIGLNNVMRATGYPKKAMLTSMVTVVANIILAPIFIFHFEWGMRGAATATVISQLIGMVWVVSHFCKKDSTVHFEGKVWKMKGRIVESIFAIGMSPFLMNVCACAIVIVINNSLQEHGGDMAIGAYGIINRLLTLYVMIVLGLTMGMQPIVGYNFGAQKIDRVKQTLKLGIISGVVITSSGFLICEFFPHAVSAVFTDSDELIGLAVDGLRLTVLMFPFVGAQIVIGNFFQSIGKVKISIFLSLTRQLLYLLPCLLLFPHWWGLKGIWISLPVSDSLAFITAVISLMIYIKKVSKEHPIADKVAE
;
A
#
# COMPACT_ATOMS: atom_id res chain seq x y z
N PRO A 1 11.97 -8.73 15.15
CA PRO A 1 11.97 -7.57 16.08
C PRO A 1 12.66 -6.36 15.45
N ILE A 2 13.88 -6.48 14.94
CA ILE A 2 14.72 -5.39 14.40
C ILE A 2 13.99 -4.58 13.35
N THR A 3 13.43 -5.24 12.33
CA THR A 3 12.67 -4.62 11.23
C THR A 3 11.51 -3.77 11.73
N TYR A 4 10.70 -4.34 12.62
CA TYR A 4 9.50 -3.65 13.12
C TYR A 4 9.85 -2.47 14.01
N THR A 5 10.93 -2.57 14.81
CA THR A 5 11.44 -1.45 15.61
C THR A 5 11.93 -0.33 14.70
N MET A 6 12.71 -0.67 13.66
CA MET A 6 13.18 0.32 12.67
C MET A 6 12.02 1.01 11.95
N ILE A 7 11.05 0.26 11.42
CA ILE A 7 9.89 0.80 10.70
C ILE A 7 9.03 1.66 11.63
N GLY A 8 8.75 1.19 12.84
CA GLY A 8 7.95 1.93 13.83
C GLY A 8 8.58 3.27 14.19
N LEU A 9 9.86 3.27 14.56
CA LEU A 9 10.59 4.50 14.89
C LEU A 9 10.73 5.42 13.65
N ASN A 10 10.90 4.87 12.45
CA ASN A 10 10.96 5.64 11.21
C ASN A 10 9.62 6.36 10.92
N ASN A 11 8.48 5.72 11.20
CA ASN A 11 7.17 6.35 11.09
C ASN A 11 6.98 7.46 12.12
N VAL A 12 7.45 7.27 13.36
CA VAL A 12 7.47 8.33 14.38
C VAL A 12 8.33 9.50 13.93
N MET A 13 9.52 9.25 13.35
CA MET A 13 10.39 10.29 12.81
C MET A 13 9.72 11.11 11.70
N ARG A 14 8.93 10.47 10.82
CA ARG A 14 8.12 11.19 9.81
C ARG A 14 7.05 12.05 10.46
N ALA A 15 6.32 11.51 11.43
CA ALA A 15 5.25 12.21 12.14
C ALA A 15 5.75 13.41 12.96
N THR A 16 6.99 13.35 13.46
CA THR A 16 7.62 14.44 14.23
C THR A 16 8.28 15.53 13.38
N GLY A 17 8.08 15.50 12.05
CA GLY A 17 8.54 16.56 11.15
C GLY A 17 9.93 16.35 10.53
N TYR A 18 10.49 15.13 10.61
CA TYR A 18 11.78 14.79 9.99
C TYR A 18 11.66 13.80 8.82
N PRO A 19 10.79 14.06 7.80
CA PRO A 19 10.56 13.13 6.70
C PRO A 19 11.83 12.88 5.85
N LYS A 20 12.70 13.88 5.69
CA LYS A 20 13.97 13.74 4.95
C LYS A 20 14.91 12.75 5.65
N LYS A 21 15.02 12.81 6.98
CA LYS A 21 15.87 11.87 7.76
C LYS A 21 15.29 10.46 7.71
N ALA A 22 13.96 10.32 7.78
CA ALA A 22 13.28 9.04 7.63
C ALA A 22 13.49 8.42 6.25
N MET A 23 13.47 9.22 5.19
CA MET A 23 13.82 8.78 3.84
C MET A 23 15.28 8.31 3.77
N LEU A 24 16.22 9.08 4.31
CA LEU A 24 17.64 8.71 4.36
C LEU A 24 17.86 7.38 5.08
N THR A 25 17.16 7.11 6.18
CA THR A 25 17.21 5.80 6.86
C THR A 25 16.88 4.66 5.91
N SER A 26 15.76 4.79 5.17
CA SER A 26 15.34 3.77 4.20
C SER A 26 16.37 3.63 3.06
N MET A 27 16.91 4.74 2.55
CA MET A 27 17.94 4.71 1.51
C MET A 27 19.23 4.04 1.98
N VAL A 28 19.71 4.38 3.16
CA VAL A 28 20.91 3.75 3.76
C VAL A 28 20.72 2.24 3.92
N THR A 29 19.54 1.81 4.39
CA THR A 29 19.22 0.39 4.53
C THR A 29 19.21 -0.33 3.19
N VAL A 30 18.59 0.27 2.16
CA VAL A 30 18.52 -0.31 0.81
C VAL A 30 19.90 -0.36 0.17
N VAL A 31 20.67 0.73 0.21
CA VAL A 31 22.04 0.77 -0.35
C VAL A 31 22.95 -0.22 0.35
N ALA A 32 22.89 -0.30 1.70
CA ALA A 32 23.65 -1.30 2.44
C ALA A 32 23.28 -2.73 2.00
N ASN A 33 21.98 -3.02 1.77
CA ASN A 33 21.56 -4.33 1.30
C ASN A 33 22.05 -4.62 -0.12
N ILE A 34 21.97 -3.67 -1.05
CA ILE A 34 22.48 -3.80 -2.43
C ILE A 34 23.97 -4.12 -2.46
N ILE A 35 24.76 -3.53 -1.54
CA ILE A 35 26.21 -3.77 -1.46
C ILE A 35 26.50 -5.11 -0.77
N LEU A 36 25.84 -5.38 0.36
CA LEU A 36 26.15 -6.56 1.18
C LEU A 36 25.62 -7.85 0.56
N ALA A 37 24.47 -7.83 -0.10
CA ALA A 37 23.88 -9.04 -0.66
C ALA A 37 24.79 -9.72 -1.68
N PRO A 38 25.34 -9.06 -2.73
CA PRO A 38 26.28 -9.70 -3.65
C PRO A 38 27.56 -10.22 -2.96
N ILE A 39 28.08 -9.49 -1.98
CA ILE A 39 29.28 -9.90 -1.24
C ILE A 39 29.01 -11.21 -0.50
N PHE A 40 27.92 -11.32 0.24
CA PHE A 40 27.62 -12.52 0.99
C PHE A 40 27.16 -13.70 0.09
N ILE A 41 26.47 -13.41 -1.02
CA ILE A 41 25.99 -14.45 -1.93
C ILE A 41 27.13 -15.01 -2.78
N PHE A 42 27.90 -14.14 -3.45
CA PHE A 42 28.87 -14.56 -4.46
C PHE A 42 30.30 -14.63 -3.92
N HIS A 43 30.75 -13.69 -3.09
CA HIS A 43 32.12 -13.69 -2.62
C HIS A 43 32.35 -14.66 -1.45
N PHE A 44 31.38 -14.74 -0.50
CA PHE A 44 31.44 -15.72 0.60
C PHE A 44 30.72 -17.04 0.28
N GLU A 45 30.09 -17.15 -0.90
CA GLU A 45 29.36 -18.34 -1.38
C GLU A 45 28.28 -18.87 -0.42
N TRP A 46 27.73 -18.02 0.45
CA TRP A 46 26.70 -18.41 1.42
C TRP A 46 25.31 -18.60 0.80
N GLY A 47 25.12 -18.32 -0.48
CA GLY A 47 23.85 -18.48 -1.20
C GLY A 47 22.67 -17.81 -0.49
N MET A 48 21.59 -18.54 -0.22
CA MET A 48 20.40 -18.01 0.46
C MET A 48 20.66 -17.51 1.89
N ARG A 49 21.60 -18.13 2.61
CA ARG A 49 21.99 -17.67 3.95
C ARG A 49 22.70 -16.31 3.86
N GLY A 50 23.50 -16.11 2.80
CA GLY A 50 24.15 -14.82 2.52
C GLY A 50 23.13 -13.70 2.28
N ALA A 51 22.10 -13.95 1.49
CA ALA A 51 21.03 -13.00 1.26
C ALA A 51 20.29 -12.61 2.56
N ALA A 52 19.98 -13.60 3.40
CA ALA A 52 19.32 -13.37 4.69
C ALA A 52 20.18 -12.56 5.65
N THR A 53 21.48 -12.89 5.76
CA THR A 53 22.42 -12.16 6.64
C THR A 53 22.63 -10.72 6.16
N ALA A 54 22.78 -10.50 4.85
CA ALA A 54 22.86 -9.15 4.28
C ALA A 54 21.64 -8.30 4.64
N THR A 55 20.44 -8.88 4.55
CA THR A 55 19.19 -8.20 4.91
C THR A 55 19.17 -7.85 6.40
N VAL A 56 19.53 -8.77 7.30
CA VAL A 56 19.55 -8.51 8.74
C VAL A 56 20.56 -7.42 9.10
N ILE A 57 21.78 -7.46 8.53
CA ILE A 57 22.81 -6.44 8.79
C ILE A 57 22.35 -5.08 8.28
N SER A 58 21.77 -5.00 7.08
CA SER A 58 21.27 -3.74 6.52
C SER A 58 20.17 -3.13 7.40
N GLN A 59 19.27 -3.95 7.93
CA GLN A 59 18.22 -3.51 8.84
C GLN A 59 18.78 -3.09 10.20
N LEU A 60 19.82 -3.74 10.69
CA LEU A 60 20.53 -3.32 11.90
C LEU A 60 21.17 -1.93 11.71
N ILE A 61 21.82 -1.69 10.58
CA ILE A 61 22.38 -0.36 10.25
C ILE A 61 21.29 0.69 10.28
N GLY A 62 20.14 0.43 9.62
CA GLY A 62 19.00 1.33 9.63
C GLY A 62 18.42 1.54 11.04
N MET A 63 18.34 0.49 11.86
CA MET A 63 17.86 0.58 13.23
C MET A 63 18.78 1.46 14.09
N VAL A 64 20.10 1.24 14.01
CA VAL A 64 21.09 2.06 14.73
C VAL A 64 20.99 3.52 14.31
N TRP A 65 20.83 3.79 13.02
CA TRP A 65 20.64 5.15 12.49
C TRP A 65 19.42 5.83 13.09
N VAL A 66 18.25 5.15 13.09
CA VAL A 66 17.01 5.70 13.65
C VAL A 66 17.12 5.90 15.16
N VAL A 67 17.62 4.90 15.89
CA VAL A 67 17.80 4.99 17.35
C VAL A 67 18.73 6.14 17.72
N SER A 68 19.83 6.32 16.98
CA SER A 68 20.77 7.43 17.23
C SER A 68 20.10 8.81 17.09
N HIS A 69 19.08 8.94 16.22
CA HIS A 69 18.31 10.18 16.13
C HIS A 69 17.50 10.45 17.39
N PHE A 70 16.84 9.43 17.97
CA PHE A 70 16.02 9.59 19.18
C PHE A 70 16.85 9.66 20.47
N CYS A 71 18.13 9.29 20.43
CA CYS A 71 19.06 9.49 21.54
C CYS A 71 19.61 10.93 21.65
N LYS A 72 19.45 11.74 20.59
CA LYS A 72 19.87 13.14 20.60
C LYS A 72 18.84 14.00 21.32
N LYS A 73 19.28 14.84 22.27
CA LYS A 73 18.42 15.76 23.04
C LYS A 73 17.76 16.84 22.18
N ASP A 74 18.30 17.13 21.01
CA ASP A 74 17.77 18.15 20.07
C ASP A 74 16.57 17.67 19.26
N SER A 75 16.18 16.39 19.37
CA SER A 75 14.99 15.88 18.68
C SER A 75 13.73 16.23 19.48
N THR A 76 12.67 16.60 18.78
CA THR A 76 11.34 16.96 19.36
C THR A 76 10.79 15.84 20.27
N VAL A 77 11.14 14.59 19.96
CA VAL A 77 10.81 13.41 20.76
C VAL A 77 12.13 12.64 21.01
N HIS A 78 12.42 12.35 22.26
CA HIS A 78 13.61 11.60 22.66
C HIS A 78 13.26 10.53 23.69
N PHE A 79 14.12 9.52 23.83
CA PHE A 79 13.93 8.47 24.82
C PHE A 79 14.18 9.00 26.23
N GLU A 80 13.16 8.91 27.10
CA GLU A 80 13.28 9.14 28.53
C GLU A 80 13.34 7.81 29.28
N GLY A 81 14.04 7.76 30.41
CA GLY A 81 14.21 6.51 31.19
C GLY A 81 12.92 5.88 31.73
N LYS A 82 11.78 6.61 31.67
CA LYS A 82 10.45 6.12 32.09
C LYS A 82 9.65 5.42 31.00
N VAL A 83 10.20 5.24 29.81
CA VAL A 83 9.53 4.64 28.63
C VAL A 83 9.06 3.21 28.89
N TRP A 84 9.69 2.49 29.81
CA TRP A 84 9.36 1.10 30.14
C TRP A 84 8.09 0.91 30.97
N LYS A 85 7.45 1.99 31.47
CA LYS A 85 6.18 1.89 32.18
C LYS A 85 5.02 1.84 31.18
N MET A 86 4.64 0.64 30.80
CA MET A 86 3.46 0.43 29.91
C MET A 86 2.17 0.84 30.64
N LYS A 87 1.43 1.78 30.05
CA LYS A 87 0.07 2.13 30.49
C LYS A 87 -0.90 1.33 29.65
N GLY A 88 -1.76 0.49 30.29
CA GLY A 88 -2.71 -0.39 29.61
C GLY A 88 -3.57 0.33 28.58
N ARG A 89 -4.06 1.53 28.86
CA ARG A 89 -4.85 2.36 27.94
C ARG A 89 -4.10 2.73 26.65
N ILE A 90 -2.79 2.95 26.72
CA ILE A 90 -1.95 3.25 25.56
C ILE A 90 -1.77 1.99 24.72
N VAL A 91 -1.52 0.87 25.37
CA VAL A 91 -1.37 -0.43 24.71
C VAL A 91 -2.66 -0.81 23.97
N GLU A 92 -3.82 -0.67 24.63
CA GLU A 92 -5.14 -0.90 24.02
C GLU A 92 -5.34 -0.02 22.76
N SER A 93 -5.01 1.26 22.84
CA SER A 93 -5.10 2.18 21.68
C SER A 93 -4.19 1.77 20.54
N ILE A 94 -2.97 1.32 20.83
CA ILE A 94 -2.01 0.83 19.82
C ILE A 94 -2.57 -0.42 19.14
N PHE A 95 -3.09 -1.39 19.90
CA PHE A 95 -3.70 -2.59 19.36
C PHE A 95 -4.94 -2.28 18.53
N ALA A 96 -5.80 -1.38 18.99
CA ALA A 96 -7.02 -0.99 18.27
C ALA A 96 -6.68 -0.37 16.89
N ILE A 97 -5.66 0.48 16.82
CA ILE A 97 -5.20 1.07 15.55
C ILE A 97 -4.50 0.02 14.68
N GLY A 98 -3.66 -0.83 15.27
CA GLY A 98 -2.93 -1.89 14.58
C GLY A 98 -3.81 -3.03 14.07
N MET A 99 -4.98 -3.24 14.66
CA MET A 99 -5.95 -4.27 14.21
C MET A 99 -6.44 -4.01 12.78
N SER A 100 -6.55 -2.74 12.36
CA SER A 100 -6.97 -2.38 11.01
C SER A 100 -6.04 -2.95 9.93
N PRO A 101 -4.76 -2.58 9.88
CA PRO A 101 -3.84 -3.14 8.89
C PRO A 101 -3.62 -4.65 9.05
N PHE A 102 -3.73 -5.18 10.27
CA PHE A 102 -3.66 -6.63 10.51
C PHE A 102 -4.80 -7.37 9.79
N LEU A 103 -6.05 -6.98 10.00
CA LEU A 103 -7.20 -7.58 9.35
C LEU A 103 -7.12 -7.44 7.83
N MET A 104 -6.67 -6.27 7.32
CA MET A 104 -6.47 -6.07 5.88
C MET A 104 -5.46 -7.06 5.30
N ASN A 105 -4.34 -7.29 5.96
CA ASN A 105 -3.32 -8.24 5.50
C ASN A 105 -3.81 -9.69 5.59
N VAL A 106 -4.52 -10.08 6.66
CA VAL A 106 -5.12 -11.42 6.78
C VAL A 106 -6.11 -11.68 5.65
N CYS A 107 -6.97 -10.71 5.35
CA CYS A 107 -7.91 -10.81 4.23
C CYS A 107 -7.17 -10.90 2.88
N ALA A 108 -6.11 -10.10 2.68
CA ALA A 108 -5.31 -10.18 1.47
C ALA A 108 -4.67 -11.56 1.28
N CYS A 109 -4.12 -12.15 2.34
CA CYS A 109 -3.58 -13.51 2.29
C CYS A 109 -4.66 -14.55 1.93
N ALA A 110 -5.84 -14.45 2.56
CA ALA A 110 -6.96 -15.35 2.25
C ALA A 110 -7.39 -15.24 0.78
N ILE A 111 -7.49 -14.02 0.25
CA ILE A 111 -7.83 -13.79 -1.17
C ILE A 111 -6.77 -14.39 -2.10
N VAL A 112 -5.48 -14.25 -1.81
CA VAL A 112 -4.41 -14.86 -2.62
C VAL A 112 -4.55 -16.39 -2.67
N ILE A 113 -4.91 -17.03 -1.55
CA ILE A 113 -5.16 -18.48 -1.51
C ILE A 113 -6.34 -18.84 -2.42
N VAL A 114 -7.46 -18.11 -2.33
CA VAL A 114 -8.65 -18.33 -3.17
C VAL A 114 -8.32 -18.14 -4.64
N ILE A 115 -7.60 -17.07 -5.00
CA ILE A 115 -7.18 -16.82 -6.39
C ILE A 115 -6.32 -17.98 -6.90
N ASN A 116 -5.29 -18.39 -6.16
CA ASN A 116 -4.41 -19.46 -6.59
C ASN A 116 -5.15 -20.79 -6.76
N ASN A 117 -6.07 -21.12 -5.85
CA ASN A 117 -6.88 -22.34 -5.98
C ASN A 117 -7.79 -22.27 -7.23
N SER A 118 -8.46 -21.14 -7.46
CA SER A 118 -9.30 -20.95 -8.65
C SER A 118 -8.48 -20.98 -9.94
N LEU A 119 -7.27 -20.40 -9.95
CA LEU A 119 -6.37 -20.46 -11.10
C LEU A 119 -5.88 -21.86 -11.38
N GLN A 120 -5.54 -22.62 -10.33
CA GLN A 120 -5.14 -24.03 -10.45
C GLN A 120 -6.23 -24.89 -11.07
N GLU A 121 -7.48 -24.70 -10.63
CA GLU A 121 -8.65 -25.46 -11.11
C GLU A 121 -9.00 -25.19 -12.58
N HIS A 122 -8.88 -23.92 -13.02
CA HIS A 122 -9.39 -23.48 -14.33
C HIS A 122 -8.29 -23.23 -15.37
N GLY A 123 -7.02 -23.17 -14.99
CA GLY A 123 -5.91 -22.87 -15.92
C GLY A 123 -4.56 -23.48 -15.56
N GLY A 124 -4.50 -24.28 -14.47
CA GLY A 124 -3.28 -24.99 -14.07
C GLY A 124 -2.12 -24.08 -13.66
N ASP A 125 -0.91 -24.65 -13.63
CA ASP A 125 0.31 -23.95 -13.18
C ASP A 125 0.67 -22.75 -14.06
N MET A 126 0.34 -22.81 -15.36
CA MET A 126 0.60 -21.71 -16.28
C MET A 126 -0.23 -20.46 -15.95
N ALA A 127 -1.48 -20.64 -15.55
CA ALA A 127 -2.33 -19.53 -15.12
C ALA A 127 -1.84 -18.90 -13.81
N ILE A 128 -1.34 -19.70 -12.88
CA ILE A 128 -0.70 -19.19 -11.63
C ILE A 128 0.56 -18.39 -11.98
N GLY A 129 1.39 -18.88 -12.91
CA GLY A 129 2.56 -18.18 -13.40
C GLY A 129 2.21 -16.82 -14.03
N ALA A 130 1.20 -16.80 -14.91
CA ALA A 130 0.70 -15.57 -15.53
C ALA A 130 0.18 -14.57 -14.50
N TYR A 131 -0.60 -15.02 -13.51
CA TYR A 131 -1.04 -14.18 -12.41
C TYR A 131 0.13 -13.64 -11.59
N GLY A 132 1.17 -14.42 -11.38
CA GLY A 132 2.38 -14.00 -10.70
C GLY A 132 3.05 -12.80 -11.38
N ILE A 133 3.12 -12.79 -12.71
CA ILE A 133 3.64 -11.67 -13.53
C ILE A 133 2.73 -10.44 -13.36
N ILE A 134 1.43 -10.61 -13.56
CA ILE A 134 0.43 -9.53 -13.44
C ILE A 134 0.49 -8.90 -12.04
N ASN A 135 0.47 -9.72 -11.00
CA ASN A 135 0.48 -9.24 -9.62
C ASN A 135 1.76 -8.47 -9.27
N ARG A 136 2.93 -8.87 -9.78
CA ARG A 136 4.18 -8.12 -9.57
C ARG A 136 4.12 -6.73 -10.19
N LEU A 137 3.58 -6.62 -11.41
CA LEU A 137 3.40 -5.35 -12.10
C LEU A 137 2.45 -4.42 -11.35
N LEU A 138 1.26 -4.91 -10.99
CA LEU A 138 0.27 -4.13 -10.28
C LEU A 138 0.79 -3.69 -8.90
N THR A 139 1.48 -4.58 -8.18
CA THR A 139 2.07 -4.29 -6.88
C THR A 139 3.10 -3.17 -6.96
N LEU A 140 3.91 -3.10 -8.03
CA LEU A 140 4.88 -2.02 -8.22
C LEU A 140 4.19 -0.65 -8.22
N TYR A 141 3.13 -0.48 -9.01
CA TYR A 141 2.37 0.78 -9.05
C TYR A 141 1.64 1.08 -7.75
N VAL A 142 1.05 0.06 -7.12
CA VAL A 142 0.42 0.19 -5.79
C VAL A 142 1.43 0.69 -4.76
N MET A 143 2.67 0.20 -4.78
CA MET A 143 3.74 0.65 -3.87
C MET A 143 4.11 2.12 -4.08
N ILE A 144 4.11 2.60 -5.34
CA ILE A 144 4.34 4.02 -5.63
C ILE A 144 3.21 4.87 -5.04
N VAL A 145 1.95 4.47 -5.21
CA VAL A 145 0.80 5.17 -4.64
C VAL A 145 0.82 5.13 -3.11
N LEU A 146 1.22 4.01 -2.50
CA LEU A 146 1.39 3.92 -1.04
C LEU A 146 2.50 4.86 -0.55
N GLY A 147 3.60 5.00 -1.29
CA GLY A 147 4.63 6.00 -1.00
C GLY A 147 4.09 7.43 -1.01
N LEU A 148 3.26 7.77 -2.00
CA LEU A 148 2.55 9.05 -2.08
C LEU A 148 1.65 9.26 -0.84
N THR A 149 0.85 8.26 -0.46
CA THR A 149 -0.05 8.36 0.69
C THR A 149 0.70 8.49 2.01
N MET A 150 1.85 7.84 2.17
CA MET A 150 2.73 8.02 3.35
C MET A 150 3.24 9.46 3.49
N GLY A 151 3.48 10.16 2.37
CA GLY A 151 3.80 11.59 2.38
C GLY A 151 2.59 12.48 2.69
N MET A 152 1.40 12.08 2.24
CA MET A 152 0.15 12.80 2.46
C MET A 152 -0.31 12.73 3.93
N GLN A 153 -0.14 11.58 4.59
CA GLN A 153 -0.64 11.34 5.95
C GLN A 153 -0.28 12.43 6.97
N PRO A 154 0.99 12.82 7.16
CA PRO A 154 1.35 13.83 8.16
C PRO A 154 0.80 15.22 7.80
N ILE A 155 0.71 15.55 6.50
CA ILE A 155 0.18 16.83 6.03
C ILE A 155 -1.31 16.90 6.36
N VAL A 156 -2.07 15.87 6.01
CA VAL A 156 -3.51 15.78 6.29
C VAL A 156 -3.76 15.77 7.80
N GLY A 157 -3.05 14.93 8.55
CA GLY A 157 -3.24 14.80 10.01
C GLY A 157 -2.97 16.11 10.74
N TYR A 158 -1.86 16.79 10.43
CA TYR A 158 -1.51 18.07 11.03
C TYR A 158 -2.52 19.18 10.71
N ASN A 159 -2.89 19.34 9.43
CA ASN A 159 -3.84 20.38 9.03
C ASN A 159 -5.26 20.09 9.52
N PHE A 160 -5.65 18.83 9.62
CA PHE A 160 -6.94 18.42 10.19
C PHE A 160 -6.99 18.74 11.68
N GLY A 161 -5.94 18.42 12.45
CA GLY A 161 -5.83 18.80 13.86
C GLY A 161 -5.81 20.30 14.10
N ALA A 162 -5.22 21.07 13.16
CA ALA A 162 -5.20 22.54 13.17
C ALA A 162 -6.49 23.20 12.62
N GLN A 163 -7.52 22.42 12.30
CA GLN A 163 -8.81 22.86 11.72
C GLN A 163 -8.67 23.62 10.38
N LYS A 164 -7.58 23.44 9.64
CA LYS A 164 -7.33 24.05 8.33
C LYS A 164 -7.92 23.17 7.21
N ILE A 165 -9.25 23.12 7.14
CA ILE A 165 -10.00 22.19 6.27
C ILE A 165 -9.68 22.42 4.78
N ASP A 166 -9.43 23.65 4.34
CA ASP A 166 -9.12 23.96 2.93
C ASP A 166 -7.80 23.31 2.51
N ARG A 167 -6.78 23.34 3.38
CA ARG A 167 -5.51 22.65 3.12
C ARG A 167 -5.68 21.14 3.09
N VAL A 168 -6.57 20.60 3.92
CA VAL A 168 -6.91 19.16 3.92
C VAL A 168 -7.57 18.80 2.60
N LYS A 169 -8.58 19.57 2.12
CA LYS A 169 -9.25 19.36 0.83
C LYS A 169 -8.25 19.46 -0.33
N GLN A 170 -7.38 20.47 -0.33
CA GLN A 170 -6.35 20.65 -1.36
C GLN A 170 -5.37 19.48 -1.40
N THR A 171 -4.88 19.04 -0.25
CA THR A 171 -3.95 17.89 -0.15
C THR A 171 -4.62 16.62 -0.63
N LEU A 172 -5.88 16.38 -0.27
CA LEU A 172 -6.65 15.24 -0.76
C LEU A 172 -6.83 15.28 -2.27
N LYS A 173 -7.22 16.44 -2.84
CA LYS A 173 -7.38 16.63 -4.29
C LYS A 173 -6.09 16.32 -5.04
N LEU A 174 -4.96 16.88 -4.59
CA LEU A 174 -3.65 16.63 -5.17
C LEU A 174 -3.26 15.14 -5.04
N GLY A 175 -3.51 14.52 -3.89
CA GLY A 175 -3.27 13.10 -3.67
C GLY A 175 -4.06 12.22 -4.64
N ILE A 176 -5.36 12.50 -4.82
CA ILE A 176 -6.22 11.75 -5.76
C ILE A 176 -5.71 11.92 -7.19
N ILE A 177 -5.44 13.15 -7.64
CA ILE A 177 -4.95 13.42 -8.99
C ILE A 177 -3.62 12.67 -9.22
N SER A 178 -2.66 12.80 -8.31
CA SER A 178 -1.37 12.11 -8.42
C SER A 178 -1.53 10.59 -8.40
N GLY A 179 -2.39 10.05 -7.55
CA GLY A 179 -2.68 8.62 -7.50
C GLY A 179 -3.27 8.11 -8.82
N VAL A 180 -4.25 8.83 -9.40
CA VAL A 180 -4.85 8.51 -10.71
C VAL A 180 -3.80 8.60 -11.82
N VAL A 181 -2.96 9.64 -11.85
CA VAL A 181 -1.90 9.77 -12.87
C VAL A 181 -0.92 8.60 -12.82
N ILE A 182 -0.47 8.22 -11.61
CA ILE A 182 0.44 7.08 -11.43
C ILE A 182 -0.20 5.78 -11.94
N THR A 183 -1.42 5.48 -11.52
CA THR A 183 -2.09 4.23 -11.92
C THR A 183 -2.53 4.26 -13.37
N SER A 184 -2.89 5.42 -13.94
CA SER A 184 -3.17 5.57 -15.37
C SER A 184 -1.93 5.37 -16.23
N SER A 185 -0.75 5.80 -15.79
CA SER A 185 0.49 5.50 -16.49
C SER A 185 0.76 3.99 -16.53
N GLY A 186 0.49 3.28 -15.43
CA GLY A 186 0.55 1.82 -15.37
C GLY A 186 -0.45 1.15 -16.31
N PHE A 187 -1.69 1.63 -16.33
CA PHE A 187 -2.71 1.17 -17.27
C PHE A 187 -2.25 1.32 -18.72
N LEU A 188 -1.79 2.52 -19.11
CA LEU A 188 -1.33 2.78 -20.48
C LEU A 188 -0.17 1.87 -20.88
N ILE A 189 0.83 1.69 -20.02
CA ILE A 189 1.98 0.82 -20.30
C ILE A 189 1.53 -0.63 -20.44
N CYS A 190 0.68 -1.12 -19.55
CA CYS A 190 0.19 -2.50 -19.59
C CYS A 190 -0.78 -2.76 -20.75
N GLU A 191 -1.55 -1.76 -21.21
CA GLU A 191 -2.49 -1.90 -22.32
C GLU A 191 -1.79 -1.83 -23.68
N PHE A 192 -0.88 -0.85 -23.86
CA PHE A 192 -0.23 -0.64 -25.15
C PHE A 192 0.99 -1.54 -25.38
N PHE A 193 1.69 -1.93 -24.32
CA PHE A 193 2.91 -2.74 -24.40
C PHE A 193 2.84 -4.02 -23.53
N PRO A 194 1.74 -4.78 -23.50
CA PRO A 194 1.57 -5.89 -22.59
C PRO A 194 2.58 -7.01 -22.83
N HIS A 195 2.92 -7.28 -24.10
CA HIS A 195 3.90 -8.29 -24.48
C HIS A 195 5.30 -7.94 -23.99
N ALA A 196 5.75 -6.70 -24.25
CA ALA A 196 7.09 -6.23 -23.84
C ALA A 196 7.23 -6.27 -22.30
N VAL A 197 6.18 -5.87 -21.59
CA VAL A 197 6.17 -5.87 -20.11
C VAL A 197 6.20 -7.29 -19.56
N SER A 198 5.46 -8.25 -20.15
CA SER A 198 5.46 -9.65 -19.73
C SER A 198 6.77 -10.36 -20.08
N ALA A 199 7.39 -10.05 -21.22
CA ALA A 199 8.66 -10.61 -21.65
C ALA A 199 9.85 -10.25 -20.73
N VAL A 200 9.74 -9.21 -19.89
CA VAL A 200 10.74 -8.91 -18.86
C VAL A 200 10.84 -10.02 -17.79
N PHE A 201 9.78 -10.80 -17.60
CA PHE A 201 9.67 -11.78 -16.53
C PHE A 201 9.86 -13.24 -16.98
N THR A 202 9.68 -13.53 -18.26
CA THR A 202 9.75 -14.89 -18.81
C THR A 202 10.04 -14.89 -20.31
N ASP A 203 10.71 -15.94 -20.76
CA ASP A 203 10.98 -16.20 -22.19
C ASP A 203 9.97 -17.18 -22.82
N SER A 204 9.01 -17.71 -22.03
CA SER A 204 8.00 -18.64 -22.52
C SER A 204 6.87 -17.91 -23.24
N ASP A 205 6.74 -18.09 -24.56
CA ASP A 205 5.70 -17.47 -25.38
C ASP A 205 4.28 -17.81 -24.90
N GLU A 206 4.06 -19.04 -24.45
CA GLU A 206 2.77 -19.52 -23.94
C GLU A 206 2.39 -18.76 -22.65
N LEU A 207 3.33 -18.61 -21.72
CA LEU A 207 3.12 -17.88 -20.47
C LEU A 207 2.91 -16.38 -20.73
N ILE A 208 3.64 -15.80 -21.69
CA ILE A 208 3.47 -14.42 -22.12
C ILE A 208 2.07 -14.21 -22.69
N GLY A 209 1.57 -15.11 -23.55
CA GLY A 209 0.23 -15.04 -24.10
C GLY A 209 -0.86 -15.00 -23.03
N LEU A 210 -0.81 -15.92 -22.05
CA LEU A 210 -1.74 -15.95 -20.92
C LEU A 210 -1.64 -14.70 -20.04
N ALA A 211 -0.42 -14.21 -19.82
CA ALA A 211 -0.19 -12.99 -19.03
C ALA A 211 -0.74 -11.75 -19.74
N VAL A 212 -0.60 -11.64 -21.06
CA VAL A 212 -1.15 -10.54 -21.87
C VAL A 212 -2.66 -10.49 -21.79
N ASP A 213 -3.32 -11.65 -21.97
CA ASP A 213 -4.80 -11.72 -21.90
C ASP A 213 -5.31 -11.36 -20.49
N GLY A 214 -4.68 -11.90 -19.46
CA GLY A 214 -5.04 -11.58 -18.09
C GLY A 214 -4.74 -10.13 -17.72
N LEU A 215 -3.62 -9.59 -18.19
CA LEU A 215 -3.19 -8.22 -17.91
C LEU A 215 -4.19 -7.20 -18.45
N ARG A 216 -4.55 -7.29 -19.73
CA ARG A 216 -5.53 -6.40 -20.37
C ARG A 216 -6.85 -6.34 -19.64
N LEU A 217 -7.37 -7.47 -19.20
CA LEU A 217 -8.62 -7.52 -18.44
C LEU A 217 -8.46 -6.90 -17.05
N THR A 218 -7.38 -7.24 -16.35
CA THR A 218 -7.16 -6.82 -14.96
C THR A 218 -6.91 -5.33 -14.82
N VAL A 219 -6.22 -4.69 -15.79
CA VAL A 219 -5.85 -3.28 -15.68
C VAL A 219 -6.96 -2.30 -16.07
N LEU A 220 -8.09 -2.74 -16.61
CA LEU A 220 -9.18 -1.87 -17.08
C LEU A 220 -9.62 -0.80 -16.08
N MET A 221 -9.71 -1.16 -14.79
CA MET A 221 -10.12 -0.25 -13.71
C MET A 221 -8.93 0.28 -12.89
N PHE A 222 -7.71 -0.04 -13.32
CA PHE A 222 -6.50 0.35 -12.59
C PHE A 222 -6.35 1.86 -12.39
N PRO A 223 -6.74 2.76 -13.33
CA PRO A 223 -6.74 4.21 -13.09
C PRO A 223 -7.48 4.64 -11.83
N PHE A 224 -8.58 3.96 -11.49
CA PHE A 224 -9.41 4.28 -10.33
C PHE A 224 -8.88 3.69 -9.02
N VAL A 225 -8.06 2.65 -9.09
CA VAL A 225 -7.43 2.01 -7.91
C VAL A 225 -6.55 3.02 -7.15
N GLY A 226 -5.83 3.88 -7.87
CA GLY A 226 -5.03 4.94 -7.25
C GLY A 226 -5.84 5.90 -6.39
N ALA A 227 -6.99 6.36 -6.90
CA ALA A 227 -7.90 7.20 -6.14
C ALA A 227 -8.47 6.48 -4.92
N GLN A 228 -8.86 5.21 -5.05
CA GLN A 228 -9.39 4.39 -3.97
C GLN A 228 -8.38 4.24 -2.83
N ILE A 229 -7.11 3.94 -3.14
CA ILE A 229 -6.03 3.82 -2.15
C ILE A 229 -5.84 5.15 -1.41
N VAL A 230 -5.82 6.28 -2.14
CA VAL A 230 -5.66 7.61 -1.55
C VAL A 230 -6.85 7.94 -0.62
N ILE A 231 -8.08 7.67 -1.03
CA ILE A 231 -9.28 7.91 -0.21
C ILE A 231 -9.25 7.05 1.07
N GLY A 232 -8.90 5.77 0.96
CA GLY A 232 -8.78 4.88 2.12
C GLY A 232 -7.74 5.38 3.13
N ASN A 233 -6.55 5.78 2.66
CA ASN A 233 -5.50 6.33 3.50
C ASN A 233 -5.84 7.72 4.06
N PHE A 234 -6.61 8.53 3.34
CA PHE A 234 -7.14 9.80 3.84
C PHE A 234 -7.99 9.62 5.09
N PHE A 235 -8.95 8.68 5.08
CA PHE A 235 -9.77 8.38 6.26
C PHE A 235 -8.93 7.89 7.45
N GLN A 236 -7.88 7.15 7.20
CA GLN A 236 -6.92 6.73 8.22
C GLN A 236 -6.17 7.93 8.81
N SER A 237 -5.75 8.87 7.96
CA SER A 237 -4.99 10.08 8.36
C SER A 237 -5.77 11.04 9.24
N ILE A 238 -7.10 11.12 9.07
CA ILE A 238 -8.00 11.95 9.90
C ILE A 238 -8.57 11.20 11.11
N GLY A 239 -8.06 10.00 11.41
CA GLY A 239 -8.50 9.18 12.55
C GLY A 239 -9.85 8.48 12.37
N LYS A 240 -10.45 8.50 11.17
CA LYS A 240 -11.70 7.77 10.85
C LYS A 240 -11.40 6.32 10.43
N VAL A 241 -10.66 5.62 11.31
CA VAL A 241 -10.14 4.27 11.05
C VAL A 241 -11.25 3.28 10.68
N LYS A 242 -12.43 3.37 11.30
CA LYS A 242 -13.58 2.49 10.99
C LYS A 242 -14.01 2.57 9.52
N ILE A 243 -13.99 3.78 8.92
CA ILE A 243 -14.35 3.97 7.52
C ILE A 243 -13.25 3.38 6.61
N SER A 244 -11.99 3.61 6.95
CA SER A 244 -10.85 3.03 6.21
C SER A 244 -10.90 1.50 6.20
N ILE A 245 -11.15 0.87 7.36
CA ILE A 245 -11.33 -0.58 7.48
C ILE A 245 -12.50 -1.04 6.61
N PHE A 246 -13.65 -0.39 6.74
CA PHE A 246 -14.85 -0.72 5.97
C PHE A 246 -14.55 -0.72 4.47
N LEU A 247 -13.94 0.35 3.93
CA LEU A 247 -13.61 0.44 2.51
C LEU A 247 -12.67 -0.67 2.05
N SER A 248 -11.66 -1.00 2.85
CA SER A 248 -10.69 -2.03 2.50
C SER A 248 -11.27 -3.45 2.58
N LEU A 249 -12.04 -3.75 3.63
CA LEU A 249 -12.68 -5.05 3.79
C LEU A 249 -13.79 -5.26 2.77
N THR A 250 -14.57 -4.21 2.45
CA THR A 250 -15.62 -4.26 1.44
C THR A 250 -15.06 -4.63 0.08
N ARG A 251 -13.91 -4.04 -0.33
CA ARG A 251 -13.24 -4.41 -1.58
C ARG A 251 -12.88 -5.88 -1.62
N GLN A 252 -12.26 -6.41 -0.57
CA GLN A 252 -11.73 -7.77 -0.57
C GLN A 252 -12.80 -8.83 -0.30
N LEU A 253 -13.61 -8.64 0.74
CA LEU A 253 -14.56 -9.66 1.20
C LEU A 253 -15.94 -9.54 0.56
N LEU A 254 -16.46 -8.31 0.36
CA LEU A 254 -17.81 -8.14 -0.18
C LEU A 254 -17.85 -8.13 -1.70
N TYR A 255 -16.80 -7.67 -2.36
CA TYR A 255 -16.79 -7.58 -3.83
C TYR A 255 -15.91 -8.64 -4.47
N LEU A 256 -14.62 -8.70 -4.09
CA LEU A 256 -13.68 -9.58 -4.80
C LEU A 256 -13.95 -11.06 -4.50
N LEU A 257 -14.16 -11.43 -3.23
CA LEU A 257 -14.37 -12.82 -2.85
C LEU A 257 -15.61 -13.44 -3.53
N PRO A 258 -16.81 -12.83 -3.50
CA PRO A 258 -17.96 -13.36 -4.22
C PRO A 258 -17.75 -13.44 -5.74
N CYS A 259 -17.12 -12.43 -6.35
CA CYS A 259 -16.81 -12.46 -7.78
C CYS A 259 -15.87 -13.63 -8.12
N LEU A 260 -14.84 -13.88 -7.30
CA LEU A 260 -13.91 -14.98 -7.49
C LEU A 260 -14.53 -16.37 -7.29
N LEU A 261 -15.60 -16.47 -6.52
CA LEU A 261 -16.33 -17.71 -6.32
C LEU A 261 -17.38 -17.96 -7.42
N LEU A 262 -18.00 -16.91 -7.98
CA LEU A 262 -19.12 -17.03 -8.92
C LEU A 262 -18.65 -17.00 -10.39
N PHE A 263 -17.79 -16.05 -10.76
CA PHE A 263 -17.45 -15.81 -12.17
C PHE A 263 -16.67 -16.94 -12.82
N PRO A 264 -15.76 -17.65 -12.14
CA PRO A 264 -15.08 -18.80 -12.73
C PRO A 264 -16.03 -19.93 -13.15
N HIS A 265 -17.16 -20.10 -12.45
CA HIS A 265 -18.18 -21.09 -12.82
C HIS A 265 -18.83 -20.80 -14.19
N TRP A 266 -18.92 -19.52 -14.59
CA TRP A 266 -19.56 -19.12 -15.86
C TRP A 266 -18.56 -18.88 -16.98
N TRP A 267 -17.38 -18.34 -16.67
CA TRP A 267 -16.41 -17.91 -17.67
C TRP A 267 -15.03 -18.54 -17.51
N GLY A 268 -14.88 -19.57 -16.63
CA GLY A 268 -13.61 -20.24 -16.39
C GLY A 268 -12.49 -19.26 -15.99
N LEU A 269 -11.32 -19.43 -16.60
CA LEU A 269 -10.13 -18.59 -16.32
C LEU A 269 -10.40 -17.09 -16.55
N LYS A 270 -11.17 -16.72 -17.60
CA LYS A 270 -11.53 -15.32 -17.88
C LYS A 270 -12.36 -14.72 -16.74
N GLY A 271 -13.19 -15.53 -16.07
CA GLY A 271 -13.98 -15.11 -14.92
C GLY A 271 -13.09 -14.61 -13.77
N ILE A 272 -11.93 -15.22 -13.56
CA ILE A 272 -10.97 -14.79 -12.51
C ILE A 272 -10.41 -13.41 -12.87
N TRP A 273 -10.00 -13.21 -14.13
CA TRP A 273 -9.47 -11.91 -14.58
C TRP A 273 -10.51 -10.79 -14.50
N ILE A 274 -11.77 -11.06 -14.83
CA ILE A 274 -12.87 -10.08 -14.78
C ILE A 274 -13.28 -9.77 -13.34
N SER A 275 -13.09 -10.69 -12.38
CA SER A 275 -13.41 -10.46 -10.97
C SER A 275 -12.65 -9.26 -10.38
N LEU A 276 -11.41 -9.05 -10.80
CA LEU A 276 -10.56 -7.97 -10.30
C LEU A 276 -11.11 -6.58 -10.68
N PRO A 277 -11.31 -6.22 -11.97
CA PRO A 277 -11.83 -4.91 -12.34
C PRO A 277 -13.26 -4.67 -11.87
N VAL A 278 -14.11 -5.69 -11.79
CA VAL A 278 -15.47 -5.54 -11.26
C VAL A 278 -15.43 -5.17 -9.78
N SER A 279 -14.62 -5.87 -8.98
CA SER A 279 -14.47 -5.56 -7.56
C SER A 279 -13.87 -4.17 -7.33
N ASP A 280 -12.89 -3.77 -8.16
CA ASP A 280 -12.25 -2.46 -8.08
C ASP A 280 -13.23 -1.33 -8.44
N SER A 281 -14.10 -1.55 -9.44
CA SER A 281 -15.17 -0.61 -9.82
C SER A 281 -16.14 -0.35 -8.67
N LEU A 282 -16.65 -1.43 -8.07
CA LEU A 282 -17.59 -1.33 -6.95
C LEU A 282 -16.94 -0.69 -5.72
N ALA A 283 -15.69 -1.04 -5.46
CA ALA A 283 -14.93 -0.48 -4.35
C ALA A 283 -14.62 1.01 -4.55
N PHE A 284 -14.31 1.44 -5.77
CA PHE A 284 -14.12 2.85 -6.11
C PHE A 284 -15.41 3.64 -5.90
N ILE A 285 -16.54 3.16 -6.41
CA ILE A 285 -17.85 3.80 -6.21
C ILE A 285 -18.15 3.95 -4.71
N THR A 286 -17.94 2.90 -3.92
CA THR A 286 -18.14 2.93 -2.48
C THR A 286 -17.22 3.94 -1.79
N ALA A 287 -15.96 4.03 -2.21
CA ALA A 287 -15.00 4.99 -1.67
C ALA A 287 -15.41 6.44 -1.98
N VAL A 288 -15.83 6.72 -3.21
CA VAL A 288 -16.29 8.05 -3.64
C VAL A 288 -17.56 8.46 -2.90
N ILE A 289 -18.55 7.57 -2.77
CA ILE A 289 -19.78 7.84 -2.01
C ILE A 289 -19.45 8.16 -0.55
N SER A 290 -18.59 7.34 0.08
CA SER A 290 -18.16 7.56 1.46
C SER A 290 -17.46 8.91 1.64
N LEU A 291 -16.62 9.29 0.68
CA LEU A 291 -15.92 10.58 0.68
C LEU A 291 -16.91 11.74 0.52
N MET A 292 -17.86 11.66 -0.41
CA MET A 292 -18.87 12.69 -0.65
C MET A 292 -19.75 12.92 0.58
N ILE A 293 -20.19 11.84 1.24
CA ILE A 293 -20.98 11.93 2.48
C ILE A 293 -20.15 12.63 3.57
N TYR A 294 -18.88 12.25 3.72
CA TYR A 294 -18.01 12.83 4.71
C TYR A 294 -17.76 14.33 4.46
N ILE A 295 -17.42 14.71 3.22
CA ILE A 295 -17.18 16.12 2.86
C ILE A 295 -18.43 16.97 3.10
N LYS A 296 -19.63 16.49 2.70
CA LYS A 296 -20.89 17.18 2.97
C LYS A 296 -21.15 17.39 4.46
N LYS A 297 -20.79 16.41 5.29
CA LYS A 297 -20.92 16.52 6.75
C LYS A 297 -19.98 17.59 7.32
N VAL A 298 -18.70 17.56 6.94
CA VAL A 298 -17.69 18.51 7.40
C VAL A 298 -18.01 19.95 6.93
N SER A 299 -18.49 20.11 5.70
CA SER A 299 -18.90 21.45 5.17
C SER A 299 -20.11 22.02 5.91
N LYS A 300 -21.01 21.20 6.45
CA LYS A 300 -22.12 21.64 7.30
C LYS A 300 -21.68 22.02 8.72
N GLU A 301 -20.67 21.33 9.26
CA GLU A 301 -20.13 21.60 10.61
C GLU A 301 -19.21 22.84 10.63
N HIS A 302 -18.64 23.25 9.47
CA HIS A 302 -17.73 24.41 9.33
C HIS A 302 -18.15 25.32 8.16
N PRO A 303 -19.26 26.09 8.26
CA PRO A 303 -19.80 26.88 7.15
C PRO A 303 -18.98 28.12 6.76
N ILE A 304 -17.86 28.41 7.43
CA ILE A 304 -17.08 29.64 7.21
C ILE A 304 -16.03 29.48 6.09
N ALA A 305 -15.71 28.27 5.67
CA ALA A 305 -14.63 28.00 4.70
C ALA A 305 -15.01 28.29 3.22
N ASP A 306 -16.30 28.33 2.88
CA ASP A 306 -16.73 28.49 1.48
C ASP A 306 -16.93 29.97 1.05
N LYS A 307 -16.82 30.96 1.95
CA LYS A 307 -17.06 32.39 1.66
C LYS A 307 -15.82 33.20 1.26
N VAL A 308 -14.63 32.58 1.17
CA VAL A 308 -13.38 33.29 0.81
C VAL A 308 -12.89 32.85 -0.60
N ALA A 309 -13.66 32.03 -1.32
CA ALA A 309 -13.30 31.52 -2.65
C ALA A 309 -14.16 32.13 -3.79
N GLU A 310 -14.93 33.17 -3.53
CA GLU A 310 -15.47 34.13 -4.51
C GLU A 310 -14.68 35.46 -4.36
#